data_22ed2049aa8582fa2de85f888956bd5c
#
_entry.id   22ed2049aa8582fa2de85f888956bd5c
#
_cell.length_a   1.000
_cell.length_b   1.000
_cell.length_c   1.000
_cell.angle_alpha   90.00
_cell.angle_beta   90.00
_cell.angle_gamma   90.00
#
_symmetry.space_group_name_H-M   'P 1'
#
loop_
_entity.id
_entity.type
_entity.pdbx_description
1 polymer ?
#
loop_
_entity_poly.entity_id
_entity_poly.type
_entity_poly.pdbx_seq_one_letter_code
_entity_poly.pdbx_strand_id
1 'polypeptide(L)'
;MRADGEKIACLTCYDASFALVEDRAGVDLVLVGDSLGMVIHGRQTTTSVTVADIRYHCEAVRDSLRRAYLVADMPFLSFATRDRALDAAQELMQGGGAQMVKLEGGRIQADIVEYLSARGVPVCAHLGLQPQLIHKMGSFRVQGREQAAAEEMIRDAEILEQAGADMLLLECVPSALAQQITEAAKVPVIGIGTGPKVDGQILVLQDILHISPSVTVGHTPRFVRNFMDGAASIEAAIAAYVAAVKDGSYPAAEHCF
;
A
#
# COMPACT_ATOMS: atom_id res chain seq x y z
N MET A 1 -14.69 -9.86 3.64
CA MET A 1 -14.76 -8.37 3.72
C MET A 1 -15.32 -7.78 2.42
N ARG A 2 -14.62 -7.78 1.29
CA ARG A 2 -15.15 -7.21 0.04
C ARG A 2 -16.52 -7.77 -0.36
N ALA A 3 -16.68 -9.08 -0.35
CA ALA A 3 -17.96 -9.75 -0.70
C ALA A 3 -19.13 -9.32 0.21
N ASP A 4 -18.82 -8.91 1.44
CA ASP A 4 -19.81 -8.47 2.44
C ASP A 4 -19.96 -6.94 2.46
N GLY A 5 -19.25 -6.22 1.58
CA GLY A 5 -19.21 -4.76 1.54
C GLY A 5 -18.47 -4.10 2.70
N GLU A 6 -17.69 -4.87 3.45
CA GLU A 6 -16.90 -4.38 4.57
C GLU A 6 -15.59 -3.76 4.08
N LYS A 7 -15.31 -2.51 4.47
CA LYS A 7 -14.06 -1.81 4.12
C LYS A 7 -12.86 -2.42 4.81
N ILE A 8 -11.72 -2.42 4.12
CA ILE A 8 -10.44 -2.95 4.59
C ILE A 8 -9.58 -1.79 5.11
N ALA A 9 -9.27 -1.78 6.39
CA ALA A 9 -8.40 -0.79 7.01
C ALA A 9 -6.96 -1.28 7.01
N CYS A 10 -6.08 -0.58 6.27
CA CYS A 10 -4.68 -0.96 6.08
C CYS A 10 -3.75 0.13 6.62
N LEU A 11 -2.61 -0.26 7.20
CA LEU A 11 -1.52 0.64 7.59
C LEU A 11 -0.16 0.05 7.21
N THR A 12 0.84 0.92 7.08
CA THR A 12 2.23 0.44 7.07
C THR A 12 2.71 0.20 8.49
N CYS A 13 3.56 -0.81 8.68
CA CYS A 13 4.17 -1.12 9.97
C CYS A 13 5.61 -1.57 9.80
N TYR A 14 6.48 -1.27 10.79
CA TYR A 14 7.91 -1.54 10.65
C TYR A 14 8.57 -2.15 11.89
N ASP A 15 7.84 -2.34 13.00
CA ASP A 15 8.36 -2.94 14.22
C ASP A 15 7.28 -3.66 15.05
N ALA A 16 7.74 -4.48 15.99
CA ALA A 16 6.88 -5.32 16.82
C ALA A 16 5.93 -4.53 17.73
N SER A 17 6.36 -3.35 18.23
CA SER A 17 5.56 -2.54 19.17
C SER A 17 4.35 -1.96 18.46
N PHE A 18 4.56 -1.35 17.28
CA PHE A 18 3.46 -0.83 16.47
C PHE A 18 2.60 -1.95 15.90
N ALA A 19 3.18 -3.06 15.45
CA ALA A 19 2.42 -4.21 14.96
C ALA A 19 1.41 -4.72 16.01
N LEU A 20 1.83 -4.83 17.27
CA LEU A 20 0.94 -5.23 18.36
C LEU A 20 -0.20 -4.23 18.57
N VAL A 21 0.08 -2.94 18.50
CA VAL A 21 -0.94 -1.88 18.67
C VAL A 21 -1.90 -1.86 17.49
N GLU A 22 -1.41 -1.97 16.26
CA GLU A 22 -2.22 -2.03 15.05
C GLU A 22 -3.16 -3.23 15.02
N ASP A 23 -2.65 -4.42 15.37
CA ASP A 23 -3.44 -5.65 15.41
C ASP A 23 -4.57 -5.56 16.46
N ARG A 24 -4.28 -4.98 17.65
CA ARG A 24 -5.28 -4.71 18.71
C ARG A 24 -6.31 -3.66 18.30
N ALA A 25 -5.88 -2.61 17.62
CA ALA A 25 -6.76 -1.53 17.15
C ALA A 25 -7.67 -1.97 15.98
N GLY A 26 -7.45 -3.16 15.42
CA GLY A 26 -8.32 -3.74 14.42
C GLY A 26 -7.91 -3.48 12.97
N VAL A 27 -6.65 -3.13 12.71
CA VAL A 27 -6.10 -3.06 11.35
C VAL A 27 -6.24 -4.42 10.67
N ASP A 28 -6.75 -4.46 9.44
CA ASP A 28 -7.00 -5.72 8.71
C ASP A 28 -5.79 -6.19 7.92
N LEU A 29 -5.01 -5.25 7.38
CA LEU A 29 -3.83 -5.52 6.58
C LEU A 29 -2.69 -4.58 6.99
N VAL A 30 -1.52 -5.16 7.19
CA VAL A 30 -0.29 -4.45 7.49
C VAL A 30 0.67 -4.59 6.31
N LEU A 31 1.23 -3.46 5.86
CA LEU A 31 2.22 -3.43 4.80
C LEU A 31 3.60 -3.03 5.37
N VAL A 32 4.58 -3.90 5.21
CA VAL A 32 5.98 -3.49 5.32
C VAL A 32 6.41 -2.93 3.96
N GLY A 33 6.26 -1.61 3.82
CA GLY A 33 6.48 -0.89 2.57
C GLY A 33 7.89 -0.30 2.44
N ASP A 34 8.34 -0.07 1.21
CA ASP A 34 9.61 0.60 0.95
C ASP A 34 9.61 2.09 1.38
N SER A 35 8.43 2.64 1.71
CA SER A 35 8.29 3.91 2.44
C SER A 35 9.12 3.94 3.74
N LEU A 36 9.53 2.78 4.29
CA LEU A 36 10.50 2.71 5.41
C LEU A 36 11.78 3.49 5.11
N GLY A 37 12.21 3.55 3.85
CA GLY A 37 13.35 4.36 3.44
C GLY A 37 13.19 5.83 3.81
N MET A 38 11.97 6.35 3.71
CA MET A 38 11.64 7.74 4.02
C MET A 38 11.34 7.94 5.51
N VAL A 39 10.48 7.11 6.11
CA VAL A 39 9.94 7.35 7.46
C VAL A 39 10.77 6.71 8.57
N ILE A 40 11.59 5.70 8.28
CA ILE A 40 12.47 5.04 9.26
C ILE A 40 13.93 5.40 9.02
N HIS A 41 14.42 5.33 7.77
CA HIS A 41 15.81 5.64 7.44
C HIS A 41 16.06 7.14 7.22
N GLY A 42 15.01 7.98 7.11
CA GLY A 42 15.12 9.42 6.85
C GLY A 42 15.69 9.77 5.46
N ARG A 43 15.53 8.87 4.48
CA ARG A 43 15.94 9.10 3.09
C ARG A 43 14.91 9.96 2.35
N GLN A 44 15.33 10.57 1.25
CA GLN A 44 14.43 11.38 0.42
C GLN A 44 13.55 10.54 -0.53
N THR A 45 13.95 9.31 -0.81
CA THR A 45 13.25 8.39 -1.73
C THR A 45 13.26 6.96 -1.19
N THR A 46 12.42 6.10 -1.75
CA THR A 46 12.33 4.68 -1.42
C THR A 46 13.39 3.83 -2.16
N THR A 47 14.04 4.37 -3.20
CA THR A 47 14.87 3.60 -4.14
C THR A 47 16.15 2.97 -3.54
N SER A 48 16.55 3.38 -2.35
CA SER A 48 17.70 2.81 -1.64
C SER A 48 17.35 1.62 -0.75
N VAL A 49 16.06 1.30 -0.60
CA VAL A 49 15.59 0.17 0.21
C VAL A 49 15.91 -1.14 -0.51
N THR A 50 16.39 -2.12 0.23
CA THR A 50 16.74 -3.45 -0.26
C THR A 50 15.73 -4.51 0.18
N VAL A 51 15.74 -5.68 -0.47
CA VAL A 51 14.92 -6.84 -0.04
C VAL A 51 15.28 -7.24 1.40
N ALA A 52 16.54 -7.16 1.77
CA ALA A 52 17.01 -7.47 3.12
C ALA A 52 16.43 -6.51 4.17
N ASP A 53 16.28 -5.21 3.85
CA ASP A 53 15.64 -4.24 4.74
C ASP A 53 14.16 -4.58 4.94
N ILE A 54 13.42 -4.82 3.86
CA ILE A 54 12.00 -5.23 3.95
C ILE A 54 11.86 -6.52 4.76
N ARG A 55 12.68 -7.53 4.47
CA ARG A 55 12.69 -8.80 5.20
C ARG A 55 12.93 -8.57 6.69
N TYR A 56 13.93 -7.77 7.06
CA TYR A 56 14.25 -7.46 8.47
C TYR A 56 13.05 -6.88 9.21
N HIS A 57 12.36 -5.92 8.60
CA HIS A 57 11.16 -5.31 9.18
C HIS A 57 9.96 -6.28 9.20
N CYS A 58 9.80 -7.15 8.19
CA CYS A 58 8.80 -8.21 8.23
C CYS A 58 9.04 -9.18 9.40
N GLU A 59 10.28 -9.59 9.64
CA GLU A 59 10.65 -10.44 10.80
C GLU A 59 10.31 -9.76 12.14
N ALA A 60 10.49 -8.45 12.23
CA ALA A 60 10.15 -7.68 13.44
C ALA A 60 8.62 -7.56 13.66
N VAL A 61 7.83 -7.54 12.58
CA VAL A 61 6.38 -7.32 12.62
C VAL A 61 5.58 -8.62 12.80
N ARG A 62 5.94 -9.68 12.08
CA ARG A 62 5.13 -10.90 11.90
C ARG A 62 4.67 -11.56 13.20
N ASP A 63 5.56 -11.67 14.18
CA ASP A 63 5.27 -12.42 15.41
C ASP A 63 4.33 -11.66 16.37
N SER A 64 4.12 -10.37 16.12
CA SER A 64 3.21 -9.49 16.86
C SER A 64 1.81 -9.44 16.25
N LEU A 65 1.63 -9.89 15.01
CA LEU A 65 0.34 -9.95 14.34
C LEU A 65 -0.37 -11.27 14.69
N ARG A 66 -1.65 -11.17 15.05
CA ARG A 66 -2.53 -12.34 15.31
C ARG A 66 -3.66 -12.43 14.30
N ARG A 67 -4.08 -11.30 13.76
CA ARG A 67 -5.25 -11.16 12.90
C ARG A 67 -4.94 -10.48 11.58
N ALA A 68 -4.14 -9.42 11.61
CA ALA A 68 -3.84 -8.63 10.43
C ALA A 68 -3.01 -9.41 9.40
N TYR A 69 -3.36 -9.24 8.13
CA TYR A 69 -2.68 -9.88 6.99
C TYR A 69 -1.39 -9.12 6.66
N LEU A 70 -0.26 -9.81 6.61
CA LEU A 70 1.05 -9.20 6.36
C LEU A 70 1.39 -9.20 4.88
N VAL A 71 1.58 -8.02 4.31
CA VAL A 71 2.06 -7.79 2.95
C VAL A 71 3.47 -7.20 2.98
N ALA A 72 4.36 -7.66 2.12
CA ALA A 72 5.71 -7.15 1.97
C ALA A 72 5.92 -6.49 0.61
N ASP A 73 6.52 -5.30 0.60
CA ASP A 73 6.86 -4.60 -0.64
C ASP A 73 8.07 -5.24 -1.32
N MET A 74 8.02 -5.37 -2.62
CA MET A 74 9.18 -5.69 -3.45
C MET A 74 9.87 -4.36 -3.81
N PRO A 75 11.06 -4.06 -3.26
CA PRO A 75 11.69 -2.77 -3.47
C PRO A 75 12.24 -2.59 -4.89
N PHE A 76 12.64 -1.37 -5.20
CA PHE A 76 13.10 -0.95 -6.53
C PHE A 76 14.05 -1.97 -7.19
N LEU A 77 13.70 -2.41 -8.42
CA LEU A 77 14.41 -3.38 -9.24
C LEU A 77 14.53 -4.81 -8.67
N SER A 78 13.91 -5.14 -7.55
CA SER A 78 13.91 -6.51 -7.03
C SER A 78 13.05 -7.47 -7.89
N PHE A 79 12.16 -6.92 -8.72
CA PHE A 79 11.28 -7.66 -9.64
C PHE A 79 11.55 -7.34 -11.12
N ALA A 80 12.77 -6.87 -11.46
CA ALA A 80 13.13 -6.51 -12.83
C ALA A 80 13.22 -7.70 -13.79
N THR A 81 13.36 -8.92 -13.27
CA THR A 81 13.34 -10.19 -14.03
C THR A 81 12.58 -11.25 -13.21
N ARG A 82 12.11 -12.31 -13.89
CA ARG A 82 11.40 -13.44 -13.23
C ARG A 82 12.22 -14.06 -12.09
N ASP A 83 13.50 -14.29 -12.31
CA ASP A 83 14.37 -14.91 -11.30
C ASP A 83 14.53 -13.99 -10.09
N ARG A 84 14.81 -12.70 -10.31
CA ARG A 84 14.89 -11.72 -9.20
C ARG A 84 13.58 -11.61 -8.43
N ALA A 85 12.45 -11.60 -9.13
CA ALA A 85 11.14 -11.53 -8.52
C ALA A 85 10.87 -12.76 -7.64
N LEU A 86 11.23 -13.96 -8.12
CA LEU A 86 11.06 -15.19 -7.36
C LEU A 86 11.98 -15.23 -6.13
N ASP A 87 13.25 -14.86 -6.28
CA ASP A 87 14.21 -14.79 -5.18
C ASP A 87 13.74 -13.79 -4.11
N ALA A 88 13.29 -12.60 -4.53
CA ALA A 88 12.76 -11.60 -3.60
C ALA A 88 11.48 -12.09 -2.90
N ALA A 89 10.54 -12.68 -3.64
CA ALA A 89 9.32 -13.24 -3.06
C ALA A 89 9.64 -14.35 -2.05
N GLN A 90 10.60 -15.22 -2.34
CA GLN A 90 11.07 -16.25 -1.42
C GLN A 90 11.65 -15.64 -0.14
N GLU A 91 12.52 -14.64 -0.24
CA GLU A 91 13.07 -13.96 0.94
C GLU A 91 12.01 -13.28 1.80
N LEU A 92 11.05 -12.61 1.16
CA LEU A 92 10.01 -11.87 1.85
C LEU A 92 8.95 -12.78 2.50
N MET A 93 8.57 -13.86 1.82
CA MET A 93 7.55 -14.79 2.33
C MET A 93 8.14 -15.85 3.25
N GLN A 94 9.17 -16.56 2.82
CA GLN A 94 9.78 -17.64 3.61
C GLN A 94 10.61 -17.08 4.77
N GLY A 95 11.45 -16.08 4.51
CA GLY A 95 12.28 -15.42 5.51
C GLY A 95 11.47 -14.45 6.36
N GLY A 96 10.83 -13.48 5.72
CA GLY A 96 10.08 -12.42 6.38
C GLY A 96 8.76 -12.85 7.00
N GLY A 97 8.12 -13.91 6.47
CA GLY A 97 6.81 -14.38 6.91
C GLY A 97 5.63 -13.61 6.31
N ALA A 98 5.86 -12.83 5.26
CA ALA A 98 4.78 -12.17 4.53
C ALA A 98 3.85 -13.21 3.85
N GLN A 99 2.58 -12.85 3.75
CA GLN A 99 1.55 -13.70 3.14
C GLN A 99 1.24 -13.28 1.70
N MET A 100 1.69 -12.10 1.28
CA MET A 100 1.55 -11.54 -0.07
C MET A 100 2.72 -10.61 -0.33
N VAL A 101 3.12 -10.47 -1.60
CA VAL A 101 4.10 -9.46 -2.02
C VAL A 101 3.41 -8.34 -2.80
N LYS A 102 3.92 -7.10 -2.70
CA LYS A 102 3.45 -5.95 -3.49
C LYS A 102 4.54 -5.55 -4.48
N LEU A 103 4.17 -5.20 -5.70
CA LEU A 103 5.07 -4.65 -6.71
C LEU A 103 4.42 -3.49 -7.47
N GLU A 104 5.25 -2.55 -7.95
CA GLU A 104 4.81 -1.35 -8.66
C GLU A 104 4.91 -1.54 -10.18
N GLY A 105 3.89 -1.09 -10.89
CA GLY A 105 3.88 -1.00 -12.35
C GLY A 105 2.59 -1.49 -12.97
N GLY A 106 2.34 -1.01 -14.20
CA GLY A 106 1.20 -1.43 -15.02
C GLY A 106 1.45 -2.75 -15.77
N ARG A 107 0.86 -2.85 -16.96
CA ARG A 107 0.96 -4.06 -17.83
C ARG A 107 2.38 -4.56 -18.07
N ILE A 108 3.39 -3.72 -17.95
CA ILE A 108 4.79 -4.12 -18.07
C ILE A 108 5.18 -5.19 -17.04
N GLN A 109 4.45 -5.27 -15.93
CA GLN A 109 4.68 -6.24 -14.86
C GLN A 109 3.79 -7.48 -15.00
N ALA A 110 2.90 -7.56 -15.98
CA ALA A 110 1.97 -8.68 -16.13
C ALA A 110 2.70 -10.04 -16.21
N ASP A 111 3.82 -10.10 -16.91
CA ASP A 111 4.67 -11.29 -17.00
C ASP A 111 5.24 -11.73 -15.63
N ILE A 112 5.62 -10.78 -14.80
CA ILE A 112 6.11 -11.05 -13.44
C ILE A 112 4.96 -11.51 -12.52
N VAL A 113 3.81 -10.84 -12.59
CA VAL A 113 2.61 -11.19 -11.81
C VAL A 113 2.18 -12.62 -12.16
N GLU A 114 2.03 -12.94 -13.46
CA GLU A 114 1.67 -14.28 -13.92
C GLU A 114 2.68 -15.34 -13.45
N TYR A 115 3.98 -15.02 -13.55
CA TYR A 115 5.05 -15.94 -13.16
C TYR A 115 5.04 -16.27 -11.67
N LEU A 116 4.81 -15.26 -10.81
CA LEU A 116 4.71 -15.42 -9.36
C LEU A 116 3.41 -16.13 -8.95
N SER A 117 2.27 -15.67 -9.48
CA SER A 117 0.95 -16.23 -9.19
C SER A 117 0.85 -17.72 -9.57
N ALA A 118 1.38 -18.10 -10.75
CA ALA A 118 1.43 -19.50 -11.17
C ALA A 118 2.27 -20.41 -10.26
N ARG A 119 3.08 -19.84 -9.35
CA ARG A 119 3.88 -20.56 -8.33
C ARG A 119 3.29 -20.45 -6.93
N GLY A 120 2.06 -19.92 -6.81
CA GLY A 120 1.36 -19.81 -5.54
C GLY A 120 1.80 -18.61 -4.69
N VAL A 121 2.44 -17.61 -5.28
CA VAL A 121 2.79 -16.36 -4.60
C VAL A 121 1.64 -15.36 -4.79
N PRO A 122 0.89 -14.98 -3.74
CA PRO A 122 -0.12 -13.93 -3.84
C PRO A 122 0.53 -12.57 -4.12
N VAL A 123 -0.07 -11.80 -5.06
CA VAL A 123 0.49 -10.54 -5.55
C VAL A 123 -0.50 -9.39 -5.41
N CYS A 124 -0.06 -8.30 -4.78
CA CYS A 124 -0.70 -6.99 -4.83
C CYS A 124 -0.02 -6.15 -5.92
N ALA A 125 -0.75 -5.77 -6.97
CA ALA A 125 -0.24 -4.94 -8.04
C ALA A 125 -0.57 -3.46 -7.78
N HIS A 126 0.45 -2.59 -7.81
CA HIS A 126 0.34 -1.18 -7.46
C HIS A 126 0.36 -0.29 -8.71
N LEU A 127 -0.71 0.48 -8.89
CA LEU A 127 -0.94 1.43 -9.99
C LEU A 127 -1.09 2.87 -9.47
N GLY A 128 -1.00 3.82 -10.38
CA GLY A 128 -1.08 5.24 -10.08
C GLY A 128 0.30 5.86 -9.88
N LEU A 129 0.48 6.61 -8.80
CA LEU A 129 1.80 7.10 -8.41
C LEU A 129 2.66 5.92 -7.98
N GLN A 130 3.86 5.85 -8.52
CA GLN A 130 4.84 4.80 -8.25
C GLN A 130 6.08 5.45 -7.61
N PRO A 131 6.21 5.46 -6.28
CA PRO A 131 7.35 6.06 -5.57
C PRO A 131 8.72 5.57 -6.04
N GLN A 132 8.81 4.31 -6.46
CA GLN A 132 10.05 3.73 -7.00
C GLN A 132 10.50 4.37 -8.31
N LEU A 133 9.59 5.00 -9.06
CA LEU A 133 9.90 5.71 -10.31
C LEU A 133 10.17 7.20 -10.13
N ILE A 134 10.36 7.70 -8.90
CA ILE A 134 10.48 9.13 -8.61
C ILE A 134 11.55 9.83 -9.42
N HIS A 135 12.70 9.18 -9.66
CA HIS A 135 13.78 9.76 -10.48
C HIS A 135 13.41 9.92 -11.96
N LYS A 136 12.50 9.08 -12.47
CA LYS A 136 11.96 9.18 -13.83
C LYS A 136 10.79 10.16 -13.92
N MET A 137 9.91 10.17 -12.91
CA MET A 137 8.72 11.00 -12.85
C MET A 137 9.04 12.46 -12.44
N GLY A 138 10.10 12.65 -11.68
CA GLY A 138 10.60 13.95 -11.22
C GLY A 138 9.80 14.60 -10.08
N SER A 139 8.62 14.10 -9.75
CA SER A 139 7.80 14.59 -8.63
C SER A 139 6.64 13.67 -8.30
N PHE A 140 6.12 13.77 -7.07
CA PHE A 140 4.90 13.09 -6.65
C PHE A 140 3.68 13.85 -7.19
N ARG A 141 3.00 13.28 -8.19
CA ARG A 141 1.82 13.88 -8.85
C ARG A 141 0.68 12.88 -8.95
N VAL A 142 -0.54 13.40 -8.95
CA VAL A 142 -1.75 12.61 -9.26
C VAL A 142 -1.65 12.05 -10.68
N GLN A 143 -1.88 10.76 -10.83
CA GLN A 143 -1.82 10.00 -12.08
C GLN A 143 -3.22 9.77 -12.64
N GLY A 144 -3.36 9.64 -13.96
CA GLY A 144 -4.64 9.34 -14.60
C GLY A 144 -5.61 10.54 -14.70
N ARG A 145 -5.13 11.78 -14.67
CA ARG A 145 -5.96 12.97 -14.89
C ARG A 145 -6.40 13.14 -16.34
N GLU A 146 -5.49 12.84 -17.28
CA GLU A 146 -5.77 12.90 -18.69
C GLU A 146 -6.53 11.65 -19.13
N GLN A 147 -7.49 11.82 -20.04
CA GLN A 147 -8.38 10.73 -20.50
C GLN A 147 -7.58 9.49 -20.98
N ALA A 148 -6.56 9.72 -21.81
CA ALA A 148 -5.73 8.62 -22.31
C ALA A 148 -4.99 7.86 -21.21
N ALA A 149 -4.47 8.58 -20.19
CA ALA A 149 -3.80 7.97 -19.04
C ALA A 149 -4.79 7.22 -18.14
N ALA A 150 -6.02 7.74 -17.99
CA ALA A 150 -7.07 7.04 -17.26
C ALA A 150 -7.47 5.72 -17.93
N GLU A 151 -7.71 5.75 -19.23
CA GLU A 151 -8.03 4.55 -20.02
C GLU A 151 -6.89 3.53 -20.01
N GLU A 152 -5.63 4.01 -20.03
CA GLU A 152 -4.46 3.14 -19.90
C GLU A 152 -4.43 2.45 -18.54
N MET A 153 -4.68 3.18 -17.45
CA MET A 153 -4.68 2.63 -16.09
C MET A 153 -5.81 1.60 -15.87
N ILE A 154 -6.99 1.82 -16.45
CA ILE A 154 -8.07 0.83 -16.44
C ILE A 154 -7.63 -0.46 -17.13
N ARG A 155 -7.06 -0.35 -18.34
CA ARG A 155 -6.54 -1.52 -19.07
C ARG A 155 -5.41 -2.22 -18.30
N ASP A 156 -4.55 -1.47 -17.64
CA ASP A 156 -3.46 -2.04 -16.82
C ASP A 156 -4.02 -2.82 -15.63
N ALA A 157 -5.04 -2.30 -14.96
CA ALA A 157 -5.70 -3.00 -13.85
C ALA A 157 -6.31 -4.33 -14.31
N GLU A 158 -7.03 -4.33 -15.43
CA GLU A 158 -7.60 -5.56 -16.04
C GLU A 158 -6.54 -6.59 -16.40
N ILE A 159 -5.44 -6.15 -17.04
CA ILE A 159 -4.34 -7.02 -17.45
C ILE A 159 -3.65 -7.64 -16.23
N LEU A 160 -3.39 -6.85 -15.17
CA LEU A 160 -2.76 -7.35 -13.95
C LEU A 160 -3.65 -8.34 -13.20
N GLU A 161 -4.97 -8.08 -13.14
CA GLU A 161 -5.93 -9.04 -12.58
C GLU A 161 -5.95 -10.35 -13.39
N GLN A 162 -5.99 -10.27 -14.73
CA GLN A 162 -5.93 -11.44 -15.61
C GLN A 162 -4.61 -12.21 -15.48
N ALA A 163 -3.51 -11.53 -15.20
CA ALA A 163 -2.21 -12.13 -14.91
C ALA A 163 -2.16 -12.83 -13.54
N GLY A 164 -3.19 -12.67 -12.71
CA GLY A 164 -3.32 -13.36 -11.43
C GLY A 164 -2.97 -12.49 -10.22
N ALA A 165 -3.04 -11.16 -10.32
CA ALA A 165 -2.98 -10.31 -9.14
C ALA A 165 -4.18 -10.59 -8.22
N ASP A 166 -3.93 -10.76 -6.93
CA ASP A 166 -4.94 -11.05 -5.90
C ASP A 166 -5.48 -9.79 -5.25
N MET A 167 -4.82 -8.66 -5.45
CA MET A 167 -5.18 -7.34 -4.93
C MET A 167 -4.63 -6.25 -5.85
N LEU A 168 -5.35 -5.13 -5.95
CA LEU A 168 -4.84 -3.91 -6.57
C LEU A 168 -4.66 -2.83 -5.50
N LEU A 169 -3.59 -2.05 -5.60
CA LEU A 169 -3.37 -0.84 -4.84
C LEU A 169 -3.32 0.34 -5.80
N LEU A 170 -4.10 1.39 -5.51
CA LEU A 170 -4.14 2.62 -6.29
C LEU A 170 -3.59 3.77 -5.44
N GLU A 171 -2.61 4.51 -5.96
CA GLU A 171 -2.04 5.66 -5.26
C GLU A 171 -2.18 6.95 -6.06
N CYS A 172 -2.69 8.00 -5.40
CA CYS A 172 -2.83 9.34 -5.98
C CYS A 172 -3.51 9.32 -7.36
N VAL A 173 -4.71 8.75 -7.40
CA VAL A 173 -5.55 8.61 -8.60
C VAL A 173 -6.84 9.41 -8.39
N PRO A 174 -7.39 10.10 -9.42
CA PRO A 174 -8.69 10.77 -9.31
C PRO A 174 -9.78 9.82 -8.81
N SER A 175 -10.62 10.29 -7.88
CA SER A 175 -11.62 9.45 -7.20
C SER A 175 -12.59 8.77 -8.16
N ALA A 176 -12.99 9.45 -9.26
CA ALA A 176 -13.86 8.86 -10.28
C ALA A 176 -13.18 7.70 -11.04
N LEU A 177 -11.88 7.83 -11.34
CA LEU A 177 -11.12 6.75 -11.98
C LEU A 177 -10.91 5.57 -11.04
N ALA A 178 -10.59 5.83 -9.77
CA ALA A 178 -10.45 4.78 -8.76
C ALA A 178 -11.76 4.01 -8.57
N GLN A 179 -12.91 4.71 -8.58
CA GLN A 179 -14.22 4.07 -8.54
C GLN A 179 -14.45 3.16 -9.75
N GLN A 180 -14.18 3.63 -10.96
CA GLN A 180 -14.33 2.83 -12.20
C GLN A 180 -13.48 1.55 -12.15
N ILE A 181 -12.24 1.66 -11.72
CA ILE A 181 -11.35 0.48 -11.58
C ILE A 181 -11.92 -0.47 -10.53
N THR A 182 -12.38 0.04 -9.38
CA THR A 182 -12.90 -0.80 -8.28
C THR A 182 -14.18 -1.54 -8.68
N GLU A 183 -15.09 -0.89 -9.42
CA GLU A 183 -16.31 -1.49 -9.91
C GLU A 183 -16.07 -2.59 -10.96
N ALA A 184 -15.02 -2.43 -11.78
CA ALA A 184 -14.64 -3.42 -12.80
C ALA A 184 -13.84 -4.59 -12.22
N ALA A 185 -13.00 -4.37 -11.22
CA ALA A 185 -12.12 -5.37 -10.64
C ALA A 185 -12.90 -6.48 -9.92
N LYS A 186 -12.39 -7.71 -9.96
CA LYS A 186 -12.90 -8.87 -9.18
C LYS A 186 -12.14 -9.07 -7.88
N VAL A 187 -10.94 -8.53 -7.79
CA VAL A 187 -10.07 -8.56 -6.60
C VAL A 187 -10.26 -7.30 -5.76
N PRO A 188 -9.89 -7.31 -4.46
CA PRO A 188 -9.94 -6.11 -3.63
C PRO A 188 -9.07 -4.98 -4.18
N VAL A 189 -9.59 -3.75 -4.12
CA VAL A 189 -8.88 -2.52 -4.49
C VAL A 189 -8.65 -1.67 -3.24
N ILE A 190 -7.39 -1.46 -2.88
CA ILE A 190 -6.97 -0.61 -1.77
C ILE A 190 -6.51 0.73 -2.31
N GLY A 191 -6.87 1.81 -1.67
CA GLY A 191 -6.54 3.15 -2.13
C GLY A 191 -5.75 3.98 -1.13
N ILE A 192 -4.88 4.85 -1.64
CA ILE A 192 -4.26 5.95 -0.92
C ILE A 192 -4.33 7.22 -1.78
N GLY A 193 -5.03 8.25 -1.28
CA GLY A 193 -5.30 9.44 -2.10
C GLY A 193 -6.16 9.16 -3.33
N THR A 194 -7.18 8.31 -3.20
CA THR A 194 -8.07 7.87 -4.30
C THR A 194 -9.55 8.12 -4.01
N GLY A 195 -9.88 8.69 -2.86
CA GLY A 195 -11.24 8.85 -2.42
C GLY A 195 -11.86 7.58 -1.80
N PRO A 196 -13.14 7.63 -1.35
CA PRO A 196 -13.75 6.59 -0.52
C PRO A 196 -14.34 5.41 -1.31
N LYS A 197 -14.38 5.48 -2.65
CA LYS A 197 -15.07 4.50 -3.52
C LYS A 197 -14.19 3.32 -3.93
N VAL A 198 -13.31 2.88 -3.03
CA VAL A 198 -12.47 1.67 -3.13
C VAL A 198 -12.82 0.70 -1.99
N ASP A 199 -12.33 -0.53 -2.04
CA ASP A 199 -12.67 -1.57 -1.05
C ASP A 199 -11.97 -1.35 0.30
N GLY A 200 -10.84 -0.64 0.32
CA GLY A 200 -10.11 -0.32 1.55
C GLY A 200 -9.21 0.91 1.40
N GLN A 201 -8.63 1.35 2.51
CA GLN A 201 -7.71 2.48 2.56
C GLN A 201 -6.40 2.06 3.21
N ILE A 202 -5.28 2.55 2.67
CA ILE A 202 -3.98 2.41 3.30
C ILE A 202 -3.37 3.78 3.55
N LEU A 203 -2.69 3.95 4.68
CA LEU A 203 -1.85 5.10 4.99
C LEU A 203 -0.52 4.65 5.61
N VAL A 204 0.46 5.54 5.55
CA VAL A 204 1.70 5.38 6.31
C VAL A 204 1.41 5.67 7.78
N LEU A 205 1.78 4.76 8.68
CA LEU A 205 1.54 4.91 10.12
C LEU A 205 2.07 6.23 10.67
N GLN A 206 3.31 6.60 10.31
CA GLN A 206 3.94 7.84 10.77
C GLN A 206 3.21 9.09 10.30
N ASP A 207 2.50 9.02 9.17
CA ASP A 207 1.69 10.14 8.67
C ASP A 207 0.43 10.33 9.51
N ILE A 208 -0.30 9.25 9.83
CA ILE A 208 -1.53 9.35 10.66
C ILE A 208 -1.23 9.76 12.10
N LEU A 209 -0.02 9.46 12.59
CA LEU A 209 0.46 9.89 13.91
C LEU A 209 1.12 11.28 13.87
N HIS A 210 1.22 11.90 12.70
CA HIS A 210 1.80 13.23 12.48
C HIS A 210 3.27 13.37 12.91
N ILE A 211 4.06 12.28 12.76
CA ILE A 211 5.48 12.22 13.13
C ILE A 211 6.42 11.91 11.96
N SER A 212 5.90 11.75 10.74
CA SER A 212 6.75 11.50 9.57
C SER A 212 7.66 12.71 9.27
N PRO A 213 8.84 12.49 8.68
CA PRO A 213 9.76 13.56 8.32
C PRO A 213 9.12 14.63 7.41
N SER A 214 8.29 14.22 6.44
CA SER A 214 7.59 15.14 5.53
C SER A 214 6.62 16.05 6.29
N VAL A 215 5.83 15.50 7.18
CA VAL A 215 4.89 16.24 8.02
C VAL A 215 5.62 17.19 8.96
N THR A 216 6.72 16.72 9.57
CA THR A 216 7.51 17.51 10.52
C THR A 216 8.11 18.77 9.90
N VAL A 217 8.45 18.73 8.60
CA VAL A 217 8.93 19.92 7.85
C VAL A 217 7.81 20.70 7.16
N GLY A 218 6.53 20.41 7.49
CA GLY A 218 5.38 21.17 6.99
C GLY A 218 4.86 20.72 5.61
N HIS A 219 5.17 19.51 5.19
CA HIS A 219 4.77 18.96 3.90
C HIS A 219 3.82 17.77 4.08
N THR A 220 2.62 18.04 4.58
CA THR A 220 1.59 16.99 4.75
C THR A 220 0.91 16.71 3.41
N PRO A 221 0.95 15.47 2.90
CA PRO A 221 0.17 15.10 1.72
C PRO A 221 -1.34 15.34 1.95
N ARG A 222 -2.04 15.79 0.90
CA ARG A 222 -3.46 16.14 0.98
C ARG A 222 -4.35 15.02 1.55
N PHE A 223 -4.03 13.80 1.24
CA PHE A 223 -4.78 12.62 1.70
C PHE A 223 -4.50 12.21 3.14
N VAL A 224 -3.54 12.85 3.83
CA VAL A 224 -3.21 12.54 5.22
C VAL A 224 -4.12 13.32 6.17
N ARG A 225 -4.72 12.61 7.11
CA ARG A 225 -5.40 13.17 8.28
C ARG A 225 -4.58 12.86 9.53
N ASN A 226 -4.40 13.85 10.40
CA ASN A 226 -3.82 13.65 11.73
C ASN A 226 -4.84 12.97 12.64
N PHE A 227 -4.66 11.69 12.95
CA PHE A 227 -5.54 10.96 13.86
C PHE A 227 -5.11 11.07 15.32
N MET A 228 -3.96 11.72 15.61
CA MET A 228 -3.58 12.07 16.99
C MET A 228 -4.39 13.25 17.54
N ASP A 229 -5.02 14.04 16.68
CA ASP A 229 -5.86 15.16 17.11
C ASP A 229 -7.05 14.66 17.93
N GLY A 230 -7.03 14.98 19.23
CA GLY A 230 -8.06 14.56 20.20
C GLY A 230 -7.93 13.11 20.67
N ALA A 231 -6.93 12.34 20.21
CA ALA A 231 -6.72 10.98 20.68
C ALA A 231 -6.01 10.94 22.04
N ALA A 232 -6.46 10.07 22.93
CA ALA A 232 -5.86 9.89 24.26
C ALA A 232 -4.56 9.08 24.24
N SER A 233 -4.30 8.32 23.17
CA SER A 233 -3.13 7.47 22.99
C SER A 233 -2.91 7.14 21.51
N ILE A 234 -1.75 6.58 21.18
CA ILE A 234 -1.46 6.07 19.83
C ILE A 234 -2.47 4.97 19.43
N GLU A 235 -2.78 4.05 20.35
CA GLU A 235 -3.77 2.99 20.10
C GLU A 235 -5.16 3.59 19.79
N ALA A 236 -5.56 4.63 20.51
CA ALA A 236 -6.82 5.34 20.25
C ALA A 236 -6.82 6.04 18.87
N ALA A 237 -5.69 6.62 18.46
CA ALA A 237 -5.55 7.23 17.14
C ALA A 237 -5.68 6.21 16.02
N ILE A 238 -5.01 5.06 16.14
CA ILE A 238 -5.10 3.95 15.17
C ILE A 238 -6.53 3.38 15.13
N ALA A 239 -7.15 3.18 16.29
CA ALA A 239 -8.55 2.72 16.36
C ALA A 239 -9.52 3.73 15.72
N ALA A 240 -9.30 5.03 15.89
CA ALA A 240 -10.08 6.07 15.22
C ALA A 240 -9.90 6.05 13.70
N TYR A 241 -8.69 5.79 13.21
CA TYR A 241 -8.44 5.57 11.77
C TYR A 241 -9.21 4.36 11.24
N VAL A 242 -9.10 3.21 11.92
CA VAL A 242 -9.82 1.98 11.53
C VAL A 242 -11.33 2.22 11.49
N ALA A 243 -11.89 2.84 12.53
CA ALA A 243 -13.31 3.17 12.58
C ALA A 243 -13.73 4.08 11.42
N ALA A 244 -12.95 5.13 11.13
CA ALA A 244 -13.25 6.09 10.07
C ALA A 244 -13.19 5.46 8.68
N VAL A 245 -12.30 4.48 8.44
CA VAL A 245 -12.26 3.71 7.20
C VAL A 245 -13.50 2.81 7.10
N LYS A 246 -13.85 2.11 8.20
CA LYS A 246 -14.98 1.16 8.25
C LYS A 246 -16.33 1.84 8.05
N ASP A 247 -16.54 3.00 8.65
CA ASP A 247 -17.79 3.75 8.52
C ASP A 247 -17.85 4.69 7.30
N GLY A 248 -16.72 4.82 6.56
CA GLY A 248 -16.61 5.65 5.35
C GLY A 248 -16.47 7.15 5.63
N SER A 249 -16.22 7.59 6.87
CA SER A 249 -15.97 9.00 7.19
C SER A 249 -14.54 9.44 6.82
N TYR A 250 -13.65 8.50 6.52
CA TYR A 250 -12.34 8.74 5.91
C TYR A 250 -12.16 7.87 4.65
N PRO A 251 -11.63 8.42 3.55
CA PRO A 251 -11.27 9.83 3.34
C PRO A 251 -12.51 10.71 3.10
N ALA A 252 -12.50 11.92 3.66
CA ALA A 252 -13.47 12.96 3.36
C ALA A 252 -13.10 13.71 2.06
N ALA A 253 -13.95 14.61 1.58
CA ALA A 253 -13.77 15.30 0.30
C ALA A 253 -12.45 16.10 0.20
N GLU A 254 -12.00 16.70 1.31
CA GLU A 254 -10.73 17.43 1.38
C GLU A 254 -9.49 16.54 1.18
N HIS A 255 -9.62 15.23 1.41
CA HIS A 255 -8.54 14.25 1.25
C HIS A 255 -8.46 13.65 -0.16
N CYS A 256 -9.38 14.02 -1.08
CA CYS A 256 -9.54 13.42 -2.39
C CYS A 256 -8.92 14.26 -3.52
N PHE A 257 -8.63 13.61 -4.67
CA PHE A 257 -8.17 14.25 -5.90
C PHE A 257 -9.21 14.13 -7.01
#